data_ff7d05e944468e1aee2d096705f49af7
#
_entry.id   ff7d05e944468e1aee2d096705f49af7
#
_cell.length_a   1.000
_cell.length_b   1.000
_cell.length_c   1.000
_cell.angle_alpha   90.00
_cell.angle_beta   90.00
_cell.angle_gamma   90.00
#
_symmetry.space_group_name_H-M   'P 1'
#
loop_
_entity.id
_entity.type
_entity.pdbx_description
1 polymer ?
#
loop_
_entity_poly.entity_id
_entity_poly.type
_entity_poly.pdbx_seq_one_letter_code
_entity_poly.pdbx_strand_id
1 'polypeptide(L)'
;MKQKQLLSFLVCILMLSSCAAPTDSAFDSGLTLRVCFADAEEIRLLPLEDYVFGALAAEMPANYAPEALKCQAVAARTRAVAQSRAFGGNGCVRHPDCDICTDSACCQAYQTDAQLHARW
;
A
#
# COMPACT_ATOMS: atom_id res chain seq x y z
N MET A 1 25.00 -17.98 47.13
CA MET A 1 24.29 -16.77 46.66
C MET A 1 24.83 -16.21 45.33
N LYS A 2 26.12 -16.23 45.07
CA LYS A 2 26.71 -15.69 43.82
C LYS A 2 26.32 -16.45 42.54
N GLN A 3 26.13 -17.75 42.61
CA GLN A 3 25.82 -18.57 41.42
C GLN A 3 24.41 -18.38 40.88
N LYS A 4 23.43 -18.12 41.75
CA LYS A 4 22.04 -17.84 41.33
C LYS A 4 21.89 -16.45 40.69
N GLN A 5 22.68 -15.46 41.11
CA GLN A 5 22.69 -14.15 40.52
C GLN A 5 23.34 -14.13 39.12
N LEU A 6 24.41 -14.94 38.94
CA LEU A 6 25.04 -15.07 37.62
C LEU A 6 24.10 -15.71 36.59
N LEU A 7 23.32 -16.71 37.00
CA LEU A 7 22.33 -17.40 36.15
C LEU A 7 21.19 -16.44 35.74
N SER A 8 20.75 -15.57 36.66
CA SER A 8 19.71 -14.57 36.39
C SER A 8 20.17 -13.51 35.40
N PHE A 9 21.42 -13.06 35.49
CA PHE A 9 22.00 -12.10 34.53
C PHE A 9 22.20 -12.74 33.16
N LEU A 10 22.58 -14.00 33.08
CA LEU A 10 22.74 -14.69 31.80
C LEU A 10 21.41 -14.89 31.07
N VAL A 11 20.33 -15.16 31.79
CA VAL A 11 18.97 -15.29 31.22
C VAL A 11 18.45 -13.95 30.76
N CYS A 12 18.72 -12.86 31.46
CA CYS A 12 18.36 -11.50 31.01
C CYS A 12 19.08 -11.07 29.71
N ILE A 13 20.35 -11.44 29.57
CA ILE A 13 21.15 -11.10 28.36
C ILE A 13 20.66 -11.89 27.15
N LEU A 14 20.22 -13.15 27.33
CA LEU A 14 19.67 -13.98 26.27
C LEU A 14 18.29 -13.51 25.76
N MET A 15 17.53 -12.79 26.59
CA MET A 15 16.21 -12.25 26.18
C MET A 15 16.30 -10.91 25.41
N LEU A 16 17.47 -10.24 25.41
CA LEU A 16 17.67 -8.98 24.69
C LEU A 16 18.14 -9.16 23.24
N SER A 17 18.37 -10.40 22.79
CA SER A 17 18.95 -10.68 21.47
C SER A 17 17.92 -10.99 20.37
N SER A 18 16.63 -10.78 20.57
CA SER A 18 15.59 -11.13 19.60
C SER A 18 14.76 -9.93 19.12
N CYS A 19 15.37 -8.75 19.03
CA CYS A 19 14.78 -7.68 18.22
C CYS A 19 15.45 -7.70 16.84
N ALA A 20 15.15 -8.74 16.05
CA ALA A 20 15.41 -8.69 14.63
C ALA A 20 14.52 -7.58 14.06
N ALA A 21 15.14 -6.54 13.52
CA ALA A 21 14.41 -5.56 12.71
C ALA A 21 13.66 -6.32 11.61
N PRO A 22 12.39 -5.96 11.34
CA PRO A 22 11.69 -6.57 10.21
C PRO A 22 12.53 -6.30 8.96
N THR A 23 13.01 -7.35 8.34
CA THR A 23 13.55 -7.26 6.98
C THR A 23 12.45 -6.66 6.11
N ASP A 24 12.77 -5.65 5.32
CA ASP A 24 11.92 -5.10 4.25
C ASP A 24 11.54 -6.21 3.26
N SER A 25 10.68 -7.11 3.69
CA SER A 25 9.87 -7.89 2.77
C SER A 25 8.75 -6.95 2.35
N ALA A 26 8.77 -6.49 1.10
CA ALA A 26 7.64 -5.82 0.49
C ALA A 26 6.38 -6.59 0.90
N PHE A 27 5.50 -5.94 1.66
CA PHE A 27 4.26 -6.56 2.11
C PHE A 27 3.39 -6.75 0.86
N ASP A 28 3.50 -7.92 0.25
CA ASP A 28 2.56 -8.34 -0.77
C ASP A 28 1.28 -8.80 -0.05
N SER A 29 0.25 -7.98 -0.12
CA SER A 29 -1.06 -8.31 0.42
C SER A 29 -1.73 -9.50 -0.29
N GLY A 30 -1.19 -9.91 -1.45
CA GLY A 30 -1.82 -10.89 -2.34
C GLY A 30 -3.16 -10.42 -2.92
N LEU A 31 -3.58 -9.20 -2.60
CA LEU A 31 -4.82 -8.63 -3.10
C LEU A 31 -4.62 -8.03 -4.49
N THR A 32 -5.46 -8.44 -5.43
CA THR A 32 -5.53 -7.89 -6.79
C THR A 32 -6.84 -7.13 -6.96
N LEU A 33 -6.76 -5.93 -7.53
CA LEU A 33 -7.89 -5.05 -7.83
C LEU A 33 -8.21 -5.09 -9.33
N ARG A 34 -9.49 -5.04 -9.65
CA ARG A 34 -9.96 -4.75 -11.02
C ARG A 34 -10.04 -3.24 -11.19
N VAL A 35 -9.08 -2.67 -11.89
CA VAL A 35 -8.95 -1.22 -12.10
C VAL A 35 -9.42 -0.86 -13.51
N CYS A 36 -10.38 0.05 -13.61
CA CYS A 36 -10.78 0.65 -14.89
C CYS A 36 -9.89 1.86 -15.17
N PHE A 37 -9.15 1.81 -16.26
CA PHE A 37 -8.39 2.94 -16.80
C PHE A 37 -9.33 3.81 -17.64
N ALA A 38 -9.82 4.90 -17.06
CA ALA A 38 -10.87 5.71 -17.64
C ALA A 38 -10.50 6.30 -19.01
N ASP A 39 -9.22 6.66 -19.21
CA ASP A 39 -8.74 7.23 -20.47
C ASP A 39 -8.67 6.21 -21.62
N ALA A 40 -8.48 4.94 -21.30
CA ALA A 40 -8.34 3.86 -22.27
C ALA A 40 -9.59 2.96 -22.36
N GLU A 41 -10.58 3.17 -21.50
CA GLU A 41 -11.74 2.29 -21.32
C GLU A 41 -11.35 0.81 -21.13
N GLU A 42 -10.21 0.59 -20.48
CA GLU A 42 -9.59 -0.73 -20.29
C GLU A 42 -9.64 -1.15 -18.83
N ILE A 43 -9.95 -2.42 -18.59
CA ILE A 43 -9.91 -3.03 -17.26
C ILE A 43 -8.63 -3.84 -17.11
N ARG A 44 -7.84 -3.54 -16.09
CA ARG A 44 -6.63 -4.30 -15.73
C ARG A 44 -6.73 -4.85 -14.32
N LEU A 45 -6.09 -6.00 -14.12
CA LEU A 45 -5.86 -6.55 -12.78
C LEU A 45 -4.52 -6.01 -12.29
N LEU A 46 -4.54 -5.26 -11.20
CA LEU A 46 -3.34 -4.73 -10.57
C LEU A 46 -3.21 -5.26 -9.14
N PRO A 47 -2.00 -5.63 -8.70
CA PRO A 47 -1.71 -5.79 -7.29
C PRO A 47 -2.08 -4.51 -6.52
N LEU A 48 -2.59 -4.66 -5.31
CA LEU A 48 -3.01 -3.50 -4.50
C LEU A 48 -1.89 -2.48 -4.34
N GLU A 49 -0.67 -2.93 -4.09
CA GLU A 49 0.46 -2.02 -3.84
C GLU A 49 0.87 -1.24 -5.09
N ASP A 50 0.78 -1.84 -6.28
CA ASP A 50 1.02 -1.16 -7.55
C ASP A 50 -0.06 -0.07 -7.79
N TYR A 51 -1.31 -0.37 -7.46
CA TYR A 51 -2.38 0.62 -7.50
C TYR A 51 -2.12 1.77 -6.51
N VAL A 52 -1.76 1.45 -5.27
CA VAL A 52 -1.46 2.46 -4.23
C VAL A 52 -0.30 3.36 -4.66
N PHE A 53 0.73 2.80 -5.27
CA PHE A 53 1.87 3.57 -5.78
C PHE A 53 1.43 4.57 -6.87
N GLY A 54 0.69 4.13 -7.87
CA GLY A 54 0.20 5.00 -8.94
C GLY A 54 -0.78 6.09 -8.44
N ALA A 55 -1.63 5.77 -7.48
CA ALA A 55 -2.54 6.73 -6.85
C ALA A 55 -1.76 7.76 -6.01
N LEU A 56 -0.79 7.32 -5.21
CA LEU A 56 0.09 8.21 -4.44
C LEU A 56 0.84 9.17 -5.36
N ALA A 57 1.42 8.66 -6.43
CA ALA A 57 2.20 9.45 -7.38
C ALA A 57 1.36 10.50 -8.15
N ALA A 58 0.07 10.21 -8.34
CA ALA A 58 -0.86 11.16 -8.95
C ALA A 58 -1.26 12.31 -8.02
N GLU A 59 -1.34 12.02 -6.71
CA GLU A 59 -1.87 12.97 -5.73
C GLU A 59 -0.80 13.79 -5.01
N MET A 60 0.41 13.23 -4.83
CA MET A 60 1.49 13.90 -4.08
C MET A 60 2.82 13.92 -4.83
N PRO A 61 3.51 15.07 -4.87
CA PRO A 61 4.89 15.15 -5.35
C PRO A 61 5.84 14.31 -4.50
N ALA A 62 6.81 13.64 -5.14
CA ALA A 62 7.76 12.76 -4.46
C ALA A 62 8.71 13.47 -3.49
N ASN A 63 8.82 14.81 -3.56
CA ASN A 63 9.64 15.63 -2.67
C ASN A 63 8.96 16.03 -1.36
N TYR A 64 7.73 15.55 -1.11
CA TYR A 64 7.09 15.75 0.19
C TYR A 64 7.76 14.92 1.28
N ALA A 65 7.54 15.32 2.55
CA ALA A 65 8.08 14.61 3.69
C ALA A 65 7.67 13.12 3.65
N PRO A 66 8.58 12.17 3.92
CA PRO A 66 8.30 10.74 3.86
C PRO A 66 7.08 10.32 4.69
N GLU A 67 6.86 10.94 5.85
CA GLU A 67 5.70 10.67 6.71
C GLU A 67 4.38 11.09 6.05
N ALA A 68 4.37 12.21 5.32
CA ALA A 68 3.20 12.64 4.56
C ALA A 68 2.88 11.67 3.42
N LEU A 69 3.90 11.20 2.70
CA LEU A 69 3.75 10.18 1.66
C LEU A 69 3.20 8.87 2.21
N LYS A 70 3.70 8.43 3.37
CA LYS A 70 3.18 7.24 4.07
C LYS A 70 1.72 7.40 4.47
N CYS A 71 1.33 8.54 5.02
CA CYS A 71 -0.07 8.82 5.38
C CYS A 71 -0.98 8.76 4.15
N GLN A 72 -0.58 9.36 3.04
CA GLN A 72 -1.35 9.33 1.80
C GLN A 72 -1.44 7.91 1.22
N ALA A 73 -0.36 7.13 1.27
CA ALA A 73 -0.38 5.73 0.85
C ALA A 73 -1.37 4.90 1.67
N VAL A 74 -1.43 5.10 2.99
CA VAL A 74 -2.41 4.44 3.87
C VAL A 74 -3.83 4.85 3.50
N ALA A 75 -4.09 6.13 3.22
CA ALA A 75 -5.40 6.62 2.81
C ALA A 75 -5.84 6.02 1.47
N ALA A 76 -4.95 6.00 0.47
CA ALA A 76 -5.20 5.40 -0.85
C ALA A 76 -5.50 3.90 -0.74
N ARG A 77 -4.70 3.16 0.03
CA ARG A 77 -4.89 1.74 0.30
C ARG A 77 -6.23 1.46 0.97
N THR A 78 -6.55 2.21 2.02
CA THR A 78 -7.79 2.05 2.78
C THR A 78 -9.00 2.24 1.87
N ARG A 79 -8.98 3.26 1.01
CA ARG A 79 -10.05 3.51 0.06
C ARG A 79 -10.18 2.37 -0.95
N ALA A 80 -9.07 1.92 -1.53
CA ALA A 80 -9.06 0.84 -2.52
C ALA A 80 -9.62 -0.46 -1.94
N VAL A 81 -9.19 -0.83 -0.72
CA VAL A 81 -9.69 -2.02 -0.01
C VAL A 81 -11.19 -1.88 0.31
N ALA A 82 -11.63 -0.72 0.81
CA ALA A 82 -13.03 -0.49 1.13
C ALA A 82 -13.96 -0.56 -0.09
N GLN A 83 -13.48 -0.21 -1.27
CA GLN A 83 -14.25 -0.33 -2.52
C GLN A 83 -14.19 -1.74 -3.13
N SER A 84 -13.13 -2.50 -2.85
CA SER A 84 -12.95 -3.84 -3.42
C SER A 84 -14.05 -4.80 -3.01
N ARG A 85 -14.65 -5.48 -3.99
CA ARG A 85 -15.67 -6.51 -3.76
C ARG A 85 -15.14 -7.71 -2.99
N ALA A 86 -13.85 -8.00 -3.10
CA ALA A 86 -13.20 -9.05 -2.32
C ALA A 86 -13.34 -8.83 -0.80
N PHE A 87 -13.51 -7.58 -0.36
CA PHE A 87 -13.71 -7.20 1.04
C PHE A 87 -15.12 -6.67 1.35
N GLY A 88 -16.09 -6.98 0.50
CA GLY A 88 -17.48 -6.60 0.71
C GLY A 88 -17.82 -5.16 0.27
N GLY A 89 -16.92 -4.49 -0.45
CA GLY A 89 -17.20 -3.19 -1.07
C GLY A 89 -18.12 -3.30 -2.28
N ASN A 90 -18.67 -2.16 -2.69
CA ASN A 90 -19.63 -2.11 -3.81
C ASN A 90 -18.96 -1.93 -5.18
N GLY A 91 -17.64 -1.76 -5.22
CA GLY A 91 -16.89 -1.45 -6.45
C GLY A 91 -17.06 -0.01 -6.91
N CYS A 92 -16.63 0.27 -8.14
CA CYS A 92 -16.72 1.58 -8.75
C CYS A 92 -18.15 1.91 -9.17
N VAL A 93 -18.66 3.08 -8.79
CA VAL A 93 -20.04 3.52 -9.12
C VAL A 93 -20.24 3.72 -10.62
N ARG A 94 -19.22 4.28 -11.32
CA ARG A 94 -19.33 4.55 -12.76
C ARG A 94 -18.98 3.34 -13.63
N HIS A 95 -18.18 2.43 -13.10
CA HIS A 95 -17.70 1.23 -13.82
C HIS A 95 -18.04 -0.02 -13.02
N PRO A 96 -19.29 -0.55 -13.17
CA PRO A 96 -19.78 -1.64 -12.33
C PRO A 96 -18.95 -2.93 -12.38
N ASP A 97 -18.15 -3.11 -13.43
CA ASP A 97 -17.28 -4.29 -13.60
C ASP A 97 -15.92 -4.16 -12.89
N CYS A 98 -15.66 -3.02 -12.25
CA CYS A 98 -14.39 -2.71 -11.61
C CYS A 98 -14.55 -2.47 -10.11
N ASP A 99 -13.47 -2.69 -9.37
CA ASP A 99 -13.38 -2.32 -7.95
C ASP A 99 -13.17 -0.81 -7.81
N ILE A 100 -12.33 -0.24 -8.66
CA ILE A 100 -11.94 1.17 -8.62
C ILE A 100 -11.58 1.66 -10.03
N CYS A 101 -11.62 2.97 -10.28
CA CYS A 101 -11.19 3.56 -11.55
C CYS A 101 -10.13 4.63 -11.34
N THR A 102 -9.49 5.06 -12.44
CA THR A 102 -8.43 6.08 -12.45
C THR A 102 -8.95 7.52 -12.62
N ASP A 103 -10.27 7.70 -12.67
CA ASP A 103 -10.90 9.03 -12.72
C ASP A 103 -10.97 9.63 -11.31
N SER A 104 -10.27 10.75 -11.12
CA SER A 104 -10.25 11.49 -9.85
C SER A 104 -11.62 12.03 -9.43
N ALA A 105 -12.52 12.26 -10.38
CA ALA A 105 -13.88 12.70 -10.10
C ALA A 105 -14.82 11.58 -9.65
N CYS A 106 -14.40 10.32 -9.78
CA CYS A 106 -15.15 9.14 -9.37
C CYS A 106 -14.49 8.39 -8.22
N CYS A 107 -13.22 8.01 -8.42
CA CYS A 107 -12.46 7.23 -7.45
C CYS A 107 -11.21 7.99 -6.99
N GLN A 108 -10.06 7.71 -7.58
CA GLN A 108 -8.78 8.36 -7.25
C GLN A 108 -8.01 8.66 -8.53
N ALA A 109 -7.27 9.76 -8.55
CA ALA A 109 -6.30 10.00 -9.59
C ALA A 109 -5.25 8.88 -9.60
N TYR A 110 -4.70 8.57 -10.76
CA TYR A 110 -3.72 7.51 -10.95
C TYR A 110 -2.71 7.92 -12.03
N GLN A 111 -1.44 7.60 -11.82
CA GLN A 111 -0.39 7.74 -12.82
C GLN A 111 0.24 6.37 -13.11
N THR A 112 0.36 6.04 -14.38
CA THR A 112 1.10 4.86 -14.83
C THR A 112 2.60 5.10 -14.73
N ASP A 113 3.40 4.02 -14.69
CA ASP A 113 4.87 4.12 -14.72
C ASP A 113 5.37 4.92 -15.93
N ALA A 114 4.74 4.74 -17.10
CA ALA A 114 5.09 5.50 -18.30
C ALA A 114 4.86 7.01 -18.13
N GLN A 115 3.76 7.41 -17.48
CA GLN A 115 3.47 8.82 -17.18
C GLN A 115 4.43 9.38 -16.14
N LEU A 116 4.82 8.58 -15.15
CA LEU A 116 5.83 8.94 -14.15
C LEU A 116 7.19 9.17 -14.80
N HIS A 117 7.67 8.23 -15.62
CA HIS A 117 8.94 8.37 -16.33
C HIS A 117 8.97 9.53 -17.31
N ALA A 118 7.84 9.88 -17.93
CA ALA A 118 7.75 11.05 -18.80
C ALA A 118 7.81 12.37 -18.03
N ARG A 119 7.52 12.36 -16.73
CA ARG A 119 7.46 13.56 -15.87
C ARG A 119 8.78 13.82 -15.12
N TRP A 120 9.61 12.80 -14.94
CA TRP A 120 10.90 12.82 -14.21
C TRP A 120 12.06 12.55 -15.15
#